data_bfeaa08ad8734d6fd128b862e9d2f3bf
#
_entry.id   bfeaa08ad8734d6fd128b862e9d2f3bf
#
_cell.length_a   1.000
_cell.length_b   1.000
_cell.length_c   1.000
_cell.angle_alpha   90.00
_cell.angle_beta   90.00
_cell.angle_gamma   90.00
#
_symmetry.space_group_name_H-M   'P 1'
#
loop_
_entity.id
_entity.type
_entity.pdbx_description
1 polymer ?
#
loop_
_entity_poly.entity_id
_entity_poly.type
_entity_poly.pdbx_seq_one_letter_code
_entity_poly.pdbx_strand_id
1 'polypeptide(L)'
;MKLLLDINVIVDVLARRRPSVEDSGAVLSLLDEDRTGFVAVHTITTIHYLLSRHLDRRKARAALVDLLGLVEVVPVSHAMILRALSLGWSDFEDAVQAVCALEVEADYLVSRDPDDFKSLSIPVVTPSELLNVIGADS
;
A
#
# COMPACT_ATOMS: atom_id res chain seq x y z
N MET A 1 3.59 -8.43 -12.46
CA MET A 1 4.20 -7.57 -11.42
C MET A 1 3.30 -7.48 -10.22
N LYS A 2 3.85 -7.70 -9.04
CA LYS A 2 3.13 -7.62 -7.76
C LYS A 2 3.64 -6.44 -6.96
N LEU A 3 2.73 -5.60 -6.50
CA LEU A 3 3.04 -4.37 -5.78
C LEU A 3 2.34 -4.37 -4.42
N LEU A 4 3.09 -4.19 -3.33
CA LEU A 4 2.49 -3.94 -2.02
C LEU A 4 2.39 -2.44 -1.84
N LEU A 5 1.19 -1.94 -1.61
CA LEU A 5 0.93 -0.50 -1.52
C LEU A 5 0.81 -0.09 -0.05
N ASP A 6 1.68 0.83 0.37
CA ASP A 6 1.63 1.41 1.72
C ASP A 6 0.37 2.28 1.86
N ILE A 7 -0.12 2.38 3.09
CA ILE A 7 -1.33 3.15 3.42
C ILE A 7 -1.27 4.58 2.89
N ASN A 8 -0.11 5.24 2.97
CA ASN A 8 0.01 6.64 2.56
C ASN A 8 -0.29 6.84 1.05
N VAL A 9 0.06 5.86 0.22
CA VAL A 9 -0.23 5.89 -1.23
C VAL A 9 -1.74 5.88 -1.46
N ILE A 10 -2.46 5.02 -0.74
CA ILE A 10 -3.92 4.89 -0.86
C ILE A 10 -4.61 6.15 -0.33
N VAL A 11 -4.22 6.61 0.85
CA VAL A 11 -4.83 7.79 1.48
C VAL A 11 -4.60 9.04 0.65
N ASP A 12 -3.42 9.18 0.02
CA ASP A 12 -3.13 10.30 -0.87
C ASP A 12 -4.17 10.40 -2.00
N VAL A 13 -4.58 9.27 -2.55
CA VAL A 13 -5.57 9.24 -3.62
C VAL A 13 -6.98 9.50 -3.08
N LEU A 14 -7.38 8.74 -2.05
CA LEU A 14 -8.76 8.80 -1.54
C LEU A 14 -9.07 10.14 -0.85
N ALA A 15 -8.09 10.75 -0.20
CA ALA A 15 -8.23 12.06 0.44
C ALA A 15 -7.72 13.20 -0.44
N ARG A 16 -7.28 12.91 -1.66
CA ARG A 16 -6.76 13.88 -2.63
C ARG A 16 -5.67 14.78 -2.05
N ARG A 17 -4.70 14.17 -1.38
CA ARG A 17 -3.59 14.89 -0.75
C ARG A 17 -2.55 15.33 -1.76
N ARG A 18 -2.32 16.63 -1.83
CA ARG A 18 -1.24 17.19 -2.66
C ARG A 18 0.07 17.22 -1.87
N PRO A 19 1.22 17.13 -2.55
CA PRO A 19 1.43 17.00 -4.00
C PRO A 19 1.36 15.55 -4.51
N SER A 20 1.22 14.57 -3.64
CA SER A 20 1.40 13.14 -3.95
C SER A 20 0.23 12.50 -4.70
N VAL A 21 -0.95 13.13 -4.70
CA VAL A 21 -2.18 12.53 -5.27
C VAL A 21 -2.00 12.16 -6.74
N GLU A 22 -1.27 12.94 -7.51
CA GLU A 22 -1.11 12.69 -8.95
C GLU A 22 -0.28 11.43 -9.22
N ASP A 23 0.87 11.30 -8.56
CA ASP A 23 1.73 10.13 -8.74
C ASP A 23 1.11 8.87 -8.15
N SER A 24 0.54 8.97 -6.95
CA SER A 24 -0.14 7.85 -6.31
C SER A 24 -1.35 7.41 -7.13
N GLY A 25 -2.12 8.36 -7.66
CA GLY A 25 -3.25 8.07 -8.53
C GLY A 25 -2.83 7.40 -9.83
N ALA A 26 -1.70 7.83 -10.41
CA ALA A 26 -1.15 7.20 -11.60
C ALA A 26 -0.77 5.74 -11.34
N VAL A 27 -0.19 5.45 -10.17
CA VAL A 27 0.13 4.08 -9.78
C VAL A 27 -1.14 3.22 -9.73
N LEU A 28 -2.20 3.70 -9.07
CA LEU A 28 -3.46 2.95 -9.00
C LEU A 28 -4.08 2.74 -10.38
N SER A 29 -3.92 3.70 -11.30
CA SER A 29 -4.42 3.59 -12.66
C SER A 29 -3.69 2.55 -13.50
N LEU A 30 -2.48 2.16 -13.10
CA LEU A 30 -1.69 1.16 -13.80
C LEU A 30 -2.03 -0.28 -13.40
N LEU A 31 -2.83 -0.45 -12.35
CA LEU A 31 -3.20 -1.78 -11.87
C LEU A 31 -4.15 -2.45 -12.86
N ASP A 32 -3.80 -3.67 -13.27
CA ASP A 32 -4.55 -4.46 -14.24
C ASP A 32 -4.24 -5.96 -14.02
N GLU A 33 -4.53 -6.79 -15.02
CA GLU A 33 -4.25 -8.23 -14.95
C GLU A 33 -2.76 -8.53 -14.84
N ASP A 34 -1.90 -7.67 -15.37
CA ASP A 34 -0.44 -7.86 -15.37
C ASP A 34 0.22 -7.21 -14.17
N ARG A 35 -0.45 -6.26 -13.52
CA ARG A 35 0.06 -5.55 -12.34
C ARG A 35 -0.96 -5.60 -11.23
N THR A 36 -0.69 -6.44 -10.23
CA THR A 36 -1.59 -6.60 -9.08
C THR A 36 -1.12 -5.73 -7.93
N GLY A 37 -2.02 -4.90 -7.42
CA GLY A 37 -1.81 -4.14 -6.19
C GLY A 37 -2.33 -4.93 -5.01
N PHE A 38 -1.51 -5.06 -3.97
CA PHE A 38 -1.86 -5.71 -2.71
C PHE A 38 -1.87 -4.68 -1.59
N VAL A 39 -2.80 -4.84 -0.68
CA VAL A 39 -2.90 -3.99 0.51
C VAL A 39 -3.08 -4.90 1.72
N ALA A 40 -2.33 -4.65 2.79
CA ALA A 40 -2.45 -5.44 4.02
C ALA A 40 -3.85 -5.25 4.64
N VAL A 41 -4.41 -6.31 5.22
CA VAL A 41 -5.78 -6.27 5.76
C VAL A 41 -5.96 -5.18 6.82
N HIS A 42 -4.99 -4.96 7.69
CA HIS A 42 -5.08 -3.93 8.72
C HIS A 42 -5.09 -2.51 8.11
N THR A 43 -4.48 -2.32 6.94
CA THR A 43 -4.50 -1.06 6.21
C THR A 43 -5.93 -0.66 5.83
N ILE A 44 -6.76 -1.64 5.46
CA ILE A 44 -8.16 -1.39 5.09
C ILE A 44 -8.94 -0.77 6.27
N THR A 45 -8.78 -1.32 7.47
CA THR A 45 -9.48 -0.79 8.65
C THR A 45 -8.97 0.61 9.01
N THR A 46 -7.68 0.85 8.88
CA THR A 46 -7.09 2.17 9.13
C THR A 46 -7.58 3.20 8.10
N ILE A 47 -7.65 2.83 6.83
CA ILE A 47 -8.18 3.69 5.79
C ILE A 47 -9.63 4.07 6.08
N HIS A 48 -10.47 3.10 6.45
CA HIS A 48 -11.85 3.36 6.81
C HIS A 48 -11.94 4.36 7.96
N TYR A 49 -11.14 4.16 9.01
CA TYR A 49 -11.09 5.08 10.15
C TYR A 49 -10.73 6.50 9.72
N LEU A 50 -9.66 6.64 8.91
CA LEU A 50 -9.20 7.95 8.46
C LEU A 50 -10.22 8.65 7.56
N LEU A 51 -10.82 7.92 6.63
CA LEU A 51 -11.83 8.48 5.73
C LEU A 51 -13.11 8.88 6.48
N SER A 52 -13.51 8.09 7.49
CA SER A 52 -14.71 8.38 8.27
C SER A 52 -14.58 9.65 9.11
N ARG A 53 -13.35 10.11 9.37
CA ARG A 53 -13.09 11.37 10.07
C ARG A 53 -13.21 12.58 9.16
N HIS A 54 -12.99 12.42 7.86
CA HIS A 54 -12.98 13.51 6.88
C HIS A 54 -14.19 13.49 5.94
N LEU A 55 -14.82 12.33 5.81
CA LEU A 55 -15.99 12.12 4.99
C LEU A 55 -17.09 11.52 5.86
N ASP A 56 -18.34 11.53 5.38
CA ASP A 56 -19.39 10.78 6.05
C ASP A 56 -19.17 9.27 5.84
N ARG A 57 -19.85 8.44 6.65
CA ARG A 57 -19.71 6.98 6.60
C ARG A 57 -20.05 6.40 5.24
N ARG A 58 -21.04 6.96 4.58
CA ARG A 58 -21.51 6.50 3.27
C ARG A 58 -20.42 6.68 2.22
N LYS A 59 -19.80 7.87 2.20
CA LYS A 59 -18.71 8.15 1.25
C LYS A 59 -17.46 7.33 1.54
N ALA A 60 -17.12 7.15 2.82
CA ALA A 60 -15.99 6.32 3.22
C ALA A 60 -16.20 4.86 2.78
N ARG A 61 -17.41 4.33 2.99
CA ARG A 61 -17.75 2.98 2.57
C ARG A 61 -17.67 2.83 1.05
N ALA A 62 -18.20 3.77 0.31
CA ALA A 62 -18.18 3.75 -1.16
C ALA A 62 -16.73 3.77 -1.67
N ALA A 63 -15.87 4.59 -1.08
CA ALA A 63 -14.45 4.67 -1.46
C ALA A 63 -13.75 3.32 -1.24
N LEU A 64 -14.04 2.63 -0.13
CA LEU A 64 -13.46 1.32 0.14
C LEU A 64 -13.95 0.26 -0.85
N VAL A 65 -15.24 0.28 -1.20
CA VAL A 65 -15.79 -0.64 -2.19
C VAL A 65 -15.07 -0.47 -3.53
N ASP A 66 -14.86 0.76 -3.95
CA ASP A 66 -14.14 1.07 -5.18
C ASP A 66 -12.68 0.60 -5.10
N LEU A 67 -12.01 0.85 -3.98
CA LEU A 67 -10.64 0.40 -3.77
C LEU A 67 -10.52 -1.12 -3.87
N LEU A 68 -11.44 -1.86 -3.25
CA LEU A 68 -11.44 -3.32 -3.28
C LEU A 68 -11.68 -3.89 -4.67
N GLY A 69 -12.21 -3.11 -5.58
CA GLY A 69 -12.29 -3.46 -6.99
C GLY A 69 -10.96 -3.33 -7.75
N LEU A 70 -9.99 -2.63 -7.16
CA LEU A 70 -8.69 -2.37 -7.78
C LEU A 70 -7.55 -3.19 -7.17
N VAL A 71 -7.64 -3.53 -5.89
CA VAL A 71 -6.55 -4.19 -5.16
C VAL A 71 -7.01 -5.49 -4.51
N GLU A 72 -6.04 -6.34 -4.19
CA GLU A 72 -6.27 -7.54 -3.39
C GLU A 72 -5.79 -7.30 -1.95
N VAL A 73 -6.55 -7.81 -1.00
CA VAL A 73 -6.21 -7.70 0.43
C VAL A 73 -5.36 -8.89 0.84
N VAL A 74 -4.24 -8.62 1.50
CA VAL A 74 -3.38 -9.67 2.05
C VAL A 74 -3.86 -9.98 3.47
N PRO A 75 -4.32 -11.22 3.71
CA PRO A 75 -4.70 -11.63 5.07
C PRO A 75 -3.45 -11.71 5.95
N VAL A 76 -3.58 -11.30 7.22
CA VAL A 76 -2.47 -11.32 8.16
C VAL A 76 -2.73 -12.41 9.20
N SER A 77 -1.86 -13.41 9.21
CA SER A 77 -1.95 -14.55 10.13
C SER A 77 -1.22 -14.27 11.44
N HIS A 78 -1.46 -15.14 12.41
CA HIS A 78 -0.73 -15.13 13.68
C HIS A 78 0.79 -15.22 13.45
N ALA A 79 1.23 -16.13 12.58
CA ALA A 79 2.65 -16.29 12.26
C ALA A 79 3.25 -15.03 11.65
N MET A 80 2.52 -14.34 10.79
CA MET A 80 2.97 -13.09 10.19
C MET A 80 3.14 -11.99 11.23
N ILE A 81 2.25 -11.91 12.21
CA ILE A 81 2.38 -10.96 13.32
C ILE A 81 3.64 -11.24 14.14
N LEU A 82 3.93 -12.50 14.44
CA LEU A 82 5.15 -12.88 15.15
C LEU A 82 6.40 -12.48 14.33
N ARG A 83 6.39 -12.70 13.04
CA ARG A 83 7.50 -12.27 12.17
C ARG A 83 7.68 -10.76 12.18
N ALA A 84 6.59 -10.01 12.12
CA ALA A 84 6.65 -8.55 12.16
C ALA A 84 7.26 -8.05 13.49
N LEU A 85 6.87 -8.65 14.60
CA LEU A 85 7.45 -8.33 15.91
C LEU A 85 8.94 -8.63 15.95
N SER A 86 9.38 -9.72 15.30
CA SER A 86 10.79 -10.12 15.29
C SER A 86 11.68 -9.16 14.52
N LEU A 87 11.12 -8.32 13.64
CA LEU A 87 11.90 -7.32 12.91
C LEU A 87 12.45 -6.23 13.82
N GLY A 88 11.81 -5.99 14.96
CA GLY A 88 12.25 -4.98 15.93
C GLY A 88 12.11 -3.55 15.45
N TRP A 89 11.26 -3.30 14.45
CA TRP A 89 11.02 -1.94 13.94
C TRP A 89 10.18 -1.13 14.92
N SER A 90 10.47 0.17 15.01
CA SER A 90 9.71 1.07 15.89
C SER A 90 8.26 1.24 15.44
N ASP A 91 8.00 1.22 14.13
CA ASP A 91 6.65 1.27 13.58
C ASP A 91 6.18 -0.15 13.27
N PHE A 92 5.29 -0.67 14.12
CA PHE A 92 4.77 -2.03 13.98
C PHE A 92 3.89 -2.19 12.76
N GLU A 93 3.10 -1.17 12.42
CA GLU A 93 2.24 -1.20 11.24
C GLU A 93 3.07 -1.35 9.96
N ASP A 94 4.18 -0.63 9.85
CA ASP A 94 5.12 -0.76 8.75
C ASP A 94 5.75 -2.15 8.70
N ALA A 95 6.09 -2.69 9.87
CA ALA A 95 6.65 -4.05 9.95
C ALA A 95 5.65 -5.10 9.43
N VAL A 96 4.37 -4.96 9.75
CA VAL A 96 3.33 -5.87 9.24
C VAL A 96 3.18 -5.72 7.72
N GLN A 97 3.21 -4.51 7.20
CA GLN A 97 3.19 -4.28 5.75
C GLN A 97 4.39 -4.93 5.05
N ALA A 98 5.58 -4.81 5.64
CA ALA A 98 6.79 -5.45 5.11
C ALA A 98 6.63 -6.97 5.04
N VAL A 99 6.10 -7.59 6.09
CA VAL A 99 5.84 -9.03 6.11
C VAL A 99 4.81 -9.42 5.05
N CYS A 100 3.77 -8.61 4.85
CA CYS A 100 2.80 -8.83 3.79
C CYS A 100 3.47 -8.81 2.40
N ALA A 101 4.39 -7.89 2.18
CA ALA A 101 5.12 -7.80 0.92
C ALA A 101 5.95 -9.07 0.67
N LEU A 102 6.61 -9.58 1.72
CA LEU A 102 7.36 -10.83 1.64
C LEU A 102 6.45 -12.03 1.35
N GLU A 103 5.30 -12.08 2.01
CA GLU A 103 4.36 -13.20 1.88
C GLU A 103 3.80 -13.32 0.47
N VAL A 104 3.48 -12.23 -0.18
CA VAL A 104 2.98 -12.24 -1.56
C VAL A 104 4.09 -12.25 -2.60
N GLU A 105 5.34 -12.19 -2.16
CA GLU A 105 6.51 -12.11 -3.04
C GLU A 105 6.41 -10.89 -3.97
N ALA A 106 6.12 -9.72 -3.38
CA ALA A 106 5.99 -8.50 -4.13
C ALA A 106 7.30 -8.13 -4.84
N ASP A 107 7.17 -7.60 -6.05
CA ASP A 107 8.32 -7.06 -6.78
C ASP A 107 8.78 -5.74 -6.20
N TYR A 108 7.83 -4.93 -5.71
CA TYR A 108 8.09 -3.65 -5.07
C TYR A 108 7.12 -3.42 -3.92
N LEU A 109 7.60 -2.75 -2.88
CA LEU A 109 6.76 -2.09 -1.89
C LEU A 109 6.74 -0.61 -2.28
N VAL A 110 5.56 -0.05 -2.48
CA VAL A 110 5.39 1.33 -2.93
C VAL A 110 4.98 2.18 -1.73
N SER A 111 5.83 3.14 -1.37
CA SER A 111 5.59 4.04 -0.25
C SER A 111 6.08 5.44 -0.58
N ARG A 112 5.41 6.43 -0.04
CA ARG A 112 5.87 7.81 -0.10
C ARG A 112 7.12 8.02 0.75
N ASP A 113 7.31 7.18 1.78
CA ASP A 113 8.42 7.26 2.73
C ASP A 113 9.23 5.96 2.74
N PRO A 114 10.06 5.71 1.68
CA PRO A 114 10.79 4.43 1.56
C PRO A 114 11.74 4.14 2.72
N ASP A 115 12.26 5.17 3.37
CA ASP A 115 13.21 5.02 4.49
C ASP A 115 12.59 4.36 5.73
N ASP A 116 11.25 4.33 5.81
CA ASP A 116 10.53 3.66 6.89
C ASP A 116 10.66 2.13 6.81
N PHE A 117 11.09 1.60 5.66
CA PHE A 117 11.18 0.16 5.39
C PHE A 117 12.63 -0.29 5.22
N LYS A 118 13.49 0.07 6.14
CA LYS A 118 14.92 -0.27 6.09
C LYS A 118 15.13 -1.78 6.24
N SER A 119 16.17 -2.29 5.56
CA SER A 119 16.60 -3.68 5.64
C SER A 119 15.63 -4.69 5.05
N LEU A 120 14.66 -4.24 4.25
CA LEU A 120 13.78 -5.14 3.53
C LEU A 120 14.47 -5.63 2.25
N SER A 121 14.36 -6.94 1.97
CA SER A 121 14.94 -7.53 0.76
C SER A 121 14.21 -7.13 -0.53
N ILE A 122 12.95 -6.72 -0.41
CA ILE A 122 12.16 -6.23 -1.53
C ILE A 122 12.48 -4.76 -1.75
N PRO A 123 12.71 -4.32 -3.02
CA PRO A 123 12.93 -2.90 -3.29
C PRO A 123 11.74 -2.05 -2.85
N VAL A 124 12.04 -0.95 -2.17
CA VAL A 124 11.02 0.02 -1.74
C VAL A 124 11.18 1.27 -2.57
N VAL A 125 10.12 1.68 -3.24
CA VAL A 125 10.13 2.81 -4.17
C VAL A 125 8.99 3.78 -3.87
N THR A 126 9.19 5.04 -4.24
CA THR A 126 8.10 6.02 -4.23
C THR A 126 7.19 5.79 -5.44
N PRO A 127 5.96 6.32 -5.42
CA PRO A 127 5.11 6.28 -6.62
C PRO A 127 5.82 6.84 -7.86
N SER A 128 6.50 7.96 -7.74
CA SER A 128 7.25 8.58 -8.83
C SER A 128 8.35 7.66 -9.37
N GLU A 129 9.12 7.04 -8.47
CA GLU A 129 10.17 6.10 -8.85
C GLU A 129 9.60 4.88 -9.57
N LEU A 130 8.46 4.34 -9.09
CA LEU A 130 7.81 3.22 -9.74
C LEU A 130 7.36 3.58 -11.15
N LEU A 131 6.77 4.76 -11.34
CA LEU A 131 6.36 5.22 -12.66
C LEU A 131 7.53 5.30 -13.63
N ASN A 132 8.69 5.73 -13.15
CA ASN A 132 9.91 5.76 -13.96
C ASN A 132 10.38 4.35 -14.35
N VAL A 133 10.33 3.40 -13.43
CA VAL A 133 10.69 2.00 -13.70
C VAL A 133 9.78 1.41 -14.77
N ILE A 134 8.47 1.60 -14.62
CA ILE A 134 7.48 1.07 -15.58
C ILE A 134 7.63 1.74 -16.95
N GLY A 135 7.85 3.05 -16.97
CA GLY A 135 8.06 3.80 -18.20
C GLY A 135 9.31 3.39 -18.95
N ALA A 136 10.37 3.02 -18.23
CA ALA A 136 11.61 2.56 -18.84
C ALA A 136 11.47 1.17 -19.48
N ASP A 137 10.54 0.35 -18.98
CA ASP A 137 10.32 -1.02 -19.47
C ASP A 137 9.34 -1.08 -20.65
N SER A 138 8.70 0.05 -20.99
CA SER A 138 7.70 0.11 -22.07
C SER A 138 8.28 0.48 -23.42
#